data_45643b958fca6c1ef8c28d03a72f6419
#
_entry.id   45643b958fca6c1ef8c28d03a72f6419
#
_cell.length_a   1.000
_cell.length_b   1.000
_cell.length_c   1.000
_cell.angle_alpha   90.00
_cell.angle_beta   90.00
_cell.angle_gamma   90.00
#
_symmetry.space_group_name_H-M   'P 1'
#
loop_
_entity.id
_entity.type
_entity.pdbx_description
1 polymer ?
#
loop_
_entity_poly.entity_id
_entity_poly.type
_entity_poly.pdbx_seq_one_letter_code
_entity_poly.pdbx_strand_id
1 'polypeptide(L)'
;MRTRREVMVGMAATAVAAGAWGGDLDSHTKDWTWLVGNWDVWHRRLKERLAGSNDWQEFGGKSALWLTMNGVGTIDDNIVELPGDTYRGLTIRAFDPATRQWSIWWLDGRNPTRIDPPVVGKFSRDSGTFVGRDEFKGRPIVMRFRWLDIHSPRPNWEQAFSTDDGATWEVNWRNYFTRTSAKPAPLPRIESAPRDWDFLIGHWQVRNRRLKQRFTSNAGWDEFDNTITNRSVLGGFGNVGDNVFHAPGGSYCGMSIRAFDPATRQWLSWWLDSRNPSTIAPPVRGEFKDDMGTLVGDDVFEGRPIKVRSQWSRITPTSARWEQAASKDGGVSWETNWTADLTRKA
;
A
#
# COMPACT_ATOMS: atom_id res chain seq x y z
N MET A 1 -5.34 33.95 -6.36
CA MET A 1 -5.94 33.12 -5.28
C MET A 1 -7.00 32.21 -5.90
N ARG A 2 -6.68 30.98 -6.19
CA ARG A 2 -7.65 29.93 -6.58
C ARG A 2 -7.55 28.82 -5.55
N THR A 3 -8.62 28.68 -4.79
CA THR A 3 -8.80 27.67 -3.74
C THR A 3 -8.70 26.26 -4.31
N ARG A 4 -7.78 25.45 -3.77
CA ARG A 4 -7.74 23.99 -3.95
C ARG A 4 -9.07 23.42 -3.46
N ARG A 5 -9.83 22.79 -4.34
CA ARG A 5 -10.88 21.86 -3.95
C ARG A 5 -10.19 20.57 -3.50
N GLU A 6 -10.10 20.39 -2.21
CA GLU A 6 -9.80 19.09 -1.61
C GLU A 6 -10.99 18.17 -1.89
N VAL A 7 -10.75 17.12 -2.65
CA VAL A 7 -11.70 16.01 -2.79
C VAL A 7 -11.53 15.14 -1.54
N MET A 8 -12.32 15.43 -0.52
CA MET A 8 -12.47 14.54 0.63
C MET A 8 -13.30 13.31 0.20
N VAL A 9 -12.64 12.16 0.13
CA VAL A 9 -13.32 10.88 -0.09
C VAL A 9 -13.64 10.30 1.28
N GLY A 10 -14.86 10.52 1.73
CA GLY A 10 -15.37 9.86 2.92
C GLY A 10 -15.52 8.35 2.65
N MET A 11 -15.22 7.52 3.64
CA MET A 11 -15.65 6.12 3.65
C MET A 11 -17.19 6.05 3.81
N ALA A 12 -17.92 6.50 2.80
CA ALA A 12 -19.32 6.19 2.67
C ALA A 12 -19.41 4.71 2.35
N ALA A 13 -20.03 3.94 3.24
CA ALA A 13 -20.49 2.59 2.93
C ALA A 13 -21.63 2.69 1.90
N THR A 14 -21.27 2.95 0.65
CA THR A 14 -22.19 2.69 -0.45
C THR A 14 -22.27 1.17 -0.57
N ALA A 15 -23.46 0.62 -0.33
CA ALA A 15 -23.80 -0.73 -0.68
C ALA A 15 -23.68 -0.84 -2.22
N VAL A 16 -22.51 -1.17 -2.70
CA VAL A 16 -22.34 -1.67 -4.06
C VAL A 16 -22.90 -3.08 -4.04
N ALA A 17 -23.96 -3.30 -4.78
CA ALA A 17 -24.54 -4.62 -4.99
C ALA A 17 -23.41 -5.60 -5.32
N ALA A 18 -23.42 -6.75 -4.65
CA ALA A 18 -22.55 -7.88 -4.94
C ALA A 18 -22.88 -8.40 -6.36
N GLY A 19 -22.33 -7.72 -7.36
CA GLY A 19 -22.27 -8.19 -8.73
C GLY A 19 -21.35 -9.41 -8.78
N ALA A 20 -21.80 -10.48 -9.38
CA ALA A 20 -21.05 -11.71 -9.56
C ALA A 20 -19.66 -11.43 -10.15
N TRP A 21 -18.63 -11.62 -9.34
CA TRP A 21 -17.21 -11.47 -9.68
C TRP A 21 -16.77 -12.73 -10.47
N GLY A 22 -17.38 -12.99 -11.61
CA GLY A 22 -17.15 -14.20 -12.42
C GLY A 22 -16.29 -13.92 -13.65
N GLY A 23 -15.35 -14.79 -13.92
CA GLY A 23 -14.68 -14.98 -15.20
C GLY A 23 -13.60 -13.97 -15.61
N ASP A 24 -13.87 -12.69 -15.49
CA ASP A 24 -12.98 -11.64 -16.04
C ASP A 24 -11.90 -11.15 -15.04
N LEU A 25 -12.22 -11.21 -13.74
CA LEU A 25 -11.22 -10.93 -12.68
C LEU A 25 -10.11 -11.98 -12.64
N ASP A 26 -10.42 -13.25 -12.90
CA ASP A 26 -9.43 -14.32 -12.86
C ASP A 26 -8.30 -14.12 -13.85
N SER A 27 -8.54 -13.45 -14.99
CA SER A 27 -7.47 -13.12 -15.94
C SER A 27 -6.48 -12.11 -15.37
N HIS A 28 -6.95 -11.09 -14.64
CA HIS A 28 -6.13 -10.01 -14.09
C HIS A 28 -5.37 -10.40 -12.81
N THR A 29 -5.80 -11.45 -12.10
CA THR A 29 -5.03 -12.01 -10.97
C THR A 29 -3.65 -12.54 -11.40
N LYS A 30 -3.43 -12.72 -12.70
CA LYS A 30 -2.19 -13.24 -13.28
C LYS A 30 -1.30 -12.14 -13.88
N ASP A 31 -1.77 -10.89 -13.98
CA ASP A 31 -1.04 -9.80 -14.64
C ASP A 31 0.37 -9.56 -14.08
N TRP A 32 0.58 -9.83 -12.78
CA TRP A 32 1.87 -9.63 -12.11
C TRP A 32 2.58 -10.93 -11.70
N THR A 33 2.05 -12.11 -12.06
CA THR A 33 2.65 -13.39 -11.63
C THR A 33 4.07 -13.60 -12.17
N TRP A 34 4.39 -13.02 -13.31
CA TRP A 34 5.73 -13.05 -13.91
C TRP A 34 6.77 -12.31 -13.06
N LEU A 35 6.37 -11.34 -12.22
CA LEU A 35 7.27 -10.57 -11.36
C LEU A 35 7.36 -11.16 -9.93
N VAL A 36 6.51 -12.12 -9.56
CA VAL A 36 6.56 -12.76 -8.23
C VAL A 36 7.93 -13.40 -8.00
N GLY A 37 8.53 -13.14 -6.84
CA GLY A 37 9.84 -13.70 -6.47
C GLY A 37 10.82 -12.66 -5.97
N ASN A 38 12.09 -13.07 -5.87
CA ASN A 38 13.20 -12.15 -5.57
C ASN A 38 14.03 -11.88 -6.81
N TRP A 39 14.56 -10.68 -6.88
CA TRP A 39 15.27 -10.16 -8.03
C TRP A 39 16.49 -9.35 -7.61
N ASP A 40 17.60 -9.49 -8.33
CA ASP A 40 18.62 -8.47 -8.42
C ASP A 40 18.21 -7.45 -9.48
N VAL A 41 18.37 -6.17 -9.19
CA VAL A 41 17.94 -5.07 -10.06
C VAL A 41 19.12 -4.21 -10.40
N TRP A 42 19.39 -4.03 -11.69
CA TRP A 42 20.38 -3.08 -12.18
C TRP A 42 19.68 -1.81 -12.62
N HIS A 43 20.06 -0.69 -12.01
CA HIS A 43 19.49 0.62 -12.26
C HIS A 43 20.40 1.47 -13.14
N ARG A 44 19.80 2.19 -14.09
CA ARG A 44 20.42 3.31 -14.82
C ARG A 44 19.51 4.53 -14.64
N ARG A 45 20.01 5.58 -14.03
CA ARG A 45 19.23 6.78 -13.73
C ARG A 45 20.00 8.03 -14.13
N LEU A 46 19.33 9.00 -14.77
CA LEU A 46 19.93 10.31 -15.02
C LEU A 46 20.27 10.99 -13.70
N LYS A 47 21.49 11.50 -13.57
CA LYS A 47 21.91 12.28 -12.40
C LYS A 47 21.06 13.54 -12.28
N GLU A 48 20.82 14.20 -13.42
CA GLU A 48 19.95 15.37 -13.51
C GLU A 48 18.81 15.07 -14.49
N ARG A 49 17.58 15.26 -14.02
CA ARG A 49 16.37 15.01 -14.78
C ARG A 49 15.74 16.32 -15.22
N LEU A 50 15.17 16.36 -16.42
CA LEU A 50 14.59 17.55 -17.06
C LEU A 50 15.58 18.71 -17.23
N ALA A 51 16.87 18.37 -17.41
CA ALA A 51 17.98 19.31 -17.57
C ALA A 51 18.71 19.15 -18.92
N GLY A 52 18.16 18.33 -19.83
CA GLY A 52 18.84 18.03 -21.10
C GLY A 52 20.13 17.21 -20.95
N SER A 53 20.34 16.61 -19.78
CA SER A 53 21.55 15.84 -19.45
C SER A 53 21.47 14.42 -20.00
N ASN A 54 22.61 13.88 -20.44
CA ASN A 54 22.80 12.48 -20.77
C ASN A 54 23.77 11.78 -19.80
N ASP A 55 24.01 12.38 -18.62
CA ASP A 55 24.88 11.80 -17.59
C ASP A 55 24.11 10.80 -16.74
N TRP A 56 24.31 9.51 -17.03
CA TRP A 56 23.68 8.40 -16.35
C TRP A 56 24.60 7.88 -15.23
N GLN A 57 24.01 7.60 -14.08
CA GLN A 57 24.61 6.80 -13.04
C GLN A 57 24.02 5.40 -13.01
N GLU A 58 24.82 4.42 -12.65
CA GLU A 58 24.44 3.02 -12.59
C GLU A 58 24.70 2.47 -11.18
N PHE A 59 23.77 1.64 -10.70
CA PHE A 59 23.85 1.06 -9.36
C PHE A 59 22.99 -0.19 -9.25
N GLY A 60 23.26 -0.99 -8.22
CA GLY A 60 22.50 -2.20 -7.90
C GLY A 60 21.23 -1.92 -7.10
N GLY A 61 20.51 -2.99 -6.87
CA GLY A 61 19.35 -3.03 -6.00
C GLY A 61 18.78 -4.43 -5.90
N LYS A 62 17.78 -4.58 -5.05
CA LYS A 62 17.05 -5.85 -4.88
C LYS A 62 15.56 -5.56 -4.80
N SER A 63 14.76 -6.52 -5.26
CA SER A 63 13.31 -6.47 -5.12
C SER A 63 12.77 -7.82 -4.68
N ALA A 64 11.71 -7.80 -3.87
CA ALA A 64 10.95 -8.98 -3.48
C ALA A 64 9.46 -8.69 -3.63
N LEU A 65 8.79 -9.41 -4.53
CA LEU A 65 7.38 -9.19 -4.86
C LEU A 65 6.48 -10.34 -4.43
N TRP A 66 5.36 -10.01 -3.78
CA TRP A 66 4.27 -10.90 -3.42
C TRP A 66 2.96 -10.46 -4.05
N LEU A 67 2.12 -11.42 -4.42
CA LEU A 67 0.70 -11.17 -4.66
C LEU A 67 0.00 -10.91 -3.33
N THR A 68 -1.02 -10.04 -3.37
CA THR A 68 -1.90 -9.70 -2.25
C THR A 68 -3.35 -9.61 -2.75
N MET A 69 -4.29 -9.47 -1.84
CA MET A 69 -5.73 -9.32 -2.17
C MET A 69 -6.23 -10.37 -3.18
N ASN A 70 -5.85 -11.66 -2.95
CA ASN A 70 -6.18 -12.77 -3.84
C ASN A 70 -5.74 -12.57 -5.31
N GLY A 71 -4.62 -11.88 -5.53
CA GLY A 71 -4.04 -11.65 -6.85
C GLY A 71 -4.44 -10.33 -7.53
N VAL A 72 -5.47 -9.62 -7.01
CA VAL A 72 -5.82 -8.27 -7.52
C VAL A 72 -5.03 -7.15 -6.85
N GLY A 73 -4.00 -7.48 -6.10
CA GLY A 73 -3.01 -6.57 -5.55
C GLY A 73 -1.63 -7.18 -5.52
N THR A 74 -0.61 -6.34 -5.42
CA THR A 74 0.77 -6.73 -5.18
C THR A 74 1.49 -5.75 -4.29
N ILE A 75 2.53 -6.23 -3.61
CA ILE A 75 3.55 -5.40 -3.00
C ILE A 75 4.93 -5.84 -3.46
N ASP A 76 5.86 -4.91 -3.64
CA ASP A 76 7.27 -5.24 -3.72
C ASP A 76 8.10 -4.35 -2.80
N ASP A 77 8.87 -5.00 -1.94
CA ASP A 77 9.89 -4.37 -1.10
C ASP A 77 11.17 -4.22 -1.90
N ASN A 78 11.79 -3.05 -1.84
CA ASN A 78 12.94 -2.71 -2.66
C ASN A 78 14.11 -2.18 -1.84
N ILE A 79 15.32 -2.58 -2.22
CA ILE A 79 16.58 -1.92 -1.87
C ILE A 79 17.04 -1.20 -3.12
N VAL A 80 17.32 0.09 -3.00
CA VAL A 80 17.88 0.92 -4.06
C VAL A 80 19.25 1.39 -3.59
N GLU A 81 20.32 0.85 -4.18
CA GLU A 81 21.72 1.12 -3.79
C GLU A 81 22.24 2.36 -4.52
N LEU A 82 21.49 3.46 -4.43
CA LEU A 82 21.89 4.72 -5.04
C LEU A 82 23.24 5.18 -4.46
N PRO A 83 24.25 5.56 -5.27
CA PRO A 83 25.54 6.01 -4.76
C PRO A 83 25.42 7.14 -3.74
N GLY A 84 25.90 6.89 -2.53
CA GLY A 84 25.82 7.80 -1.39
C GLY A 84 24.46 7.85 -0.66
N ASP A 85 23.45 7.10 -1.12
CA ASP A 85 22.11 7.13 -0.52
C ASP A 85 21.36 5.81 -0.78
N THR A 86 21.82 4.73 -0.13
CA THR A 86 21.08 3.47 -0.17
C THR A 86 19.80 3.56 0.65
N TYR A 87 18.66 3.28 0.03
CA TYR A 87 17.36 3.41 0.68
C TYR A 87 16.41 2.25 0.37
N ARG A 88 15.33 2.22 1.11
CA ARG A 88 14.23 1.27 0.93
C ARG A 88 13.04 1.96 0.28
N GLY A 89 12.25 1.20 -0.43
CA GLY A 89 10.99 1.68 -0.98
C GLY A 89 10.00 0.53 -1.17
N LEU A 90 8.73 0.85 -1.08
CA LEU A 90 7.64 -0.10 -1.23
C LEU A 90 6.78 0.32 -2.42
N THR A 91 6.63 -0.58 -3.40
CA THR A 91 5.61 -0.42 -4.44
C THR A 91 4.33 -1.12 -3.98
N ILE A 92 3.20 -0.49 -4.17
CA ILE A 92 1.87 -1.01 -3.84
C ILE A 92 1.05 -0.96 -5.13
N ARG A 93 0.35 -2.05 -5.45
CA ARG A 93 -0.51 -2.09 -6.64
C ARG A 93 -1.87 -2.66 -6.30
N ALA A 94 -2.90 -2.13 -6.95
CA ALA A 94 -4.25 -2.70 -6.91
C ALA A 94 -4.94 -2.56 -8.26
N PHE A 95 -5.72 -3.58 -8.60
CA PHE A 95 -6.54 -3.63 -9.80
C PHE A 95 -7.93 -3.08 -9.52
N ASP A 96 -8.38 -2.18 -10.37
CA ASP A 96 -9.75 -1.67 -10.35
C ASP A 96 -10.57 -2.36 -11.46
N PRO A 97 -11.51 -3.25 -11.08
CA PRO A 97 -12.34 -3.95 -12.05
C PRO A 97 -13.32 -3.03 -12.79
N ALA A 98 -13.68 -1.88 -12.22
CA ALA A 98 -14.61 -0.96 -12.86
C ALA A 98 -13.95 -0.24 -14.05
N THR A 99 -12.69 0.13 -13.93
CA THR A 99 -11.91 0.78 -14.99
C THR A 99 -11.03 -0.19 -15.77
N ARG A 100 -10.85 -1.42 -15.28
CA ARG A 100 -9.95 -2.45 -15.81
C ARG A 100 -8.50 -1.95 -15.89
N GLN A 101 -8.07 -1.22 -14.88
CA GLN A 101 -6.74 -0.64 -14.78
C GLN A 101 -6.11 -0.98 -13.42
N TRP A 102 -4.78 -0.99 -13.41
CA TRP A 102 -3.97 -1.05 -12.20
C TRP A 102 -3.57 0.35 -11.78
N SER A 103 -3.66 0.62 -10.48
CA SER A 103 -3.02 1.75 -9.84
C SER A 103 -1.72 1.29 -9.19
N ILE A 104 -0.65 2.06 -9.33
CA ILE A 104 0.68 1.79 -8.77
C ILE A 104 1.10 2.99 -7.94
N TRP A 105 1.34 2.77 -6.66
CA TRP A 105 1.83 3.78 -5.71
C TRP A 105 3.26 3.45 -5.28
N TRP A 106 3.97 4.49 -4.85
CA TRP A 106 5.29 4.38 -4.26
C TRP A 106 5.33 4.99 -2.86
N LEU A 107 5.93 4.26 -1.92
CA LEU A 107 6.27 4.74 -0.59
C LEU A 107 7.78 4.75 -0.46
N ASP A 108 8.38 5.95 -0.46
CA ASP A 108 9.82 6.13 -0.28
C ASP A 108 10.17 6.05 1.20
N GLY A 109 11.04 5.11 1.60
CA GLY A 109 11.46 4.95 2.99
C GLY A 109 12.25 6.13 3.56
N ARG A 110 12.72 7.04 2.71
CA ARG A 110 13.33 8.32 3.13
C ARG A 110 12.29 9.38 3.47
N ASN A 111 11.06 9.22 2.96
CA ASN A 111 9.91 10.07 3.26
C ASN A 111 8.69 9.19 3.62
N PRO A 112 8.75 8.48 4.75
CA PRO A 112 7.74 7.48 5.11
C PRO A 112 6.39 8.07 5.52
N THR A 113 6.24 9.37 5.47
CA THR A 113 5.01 10.08 5.87
C THR A 113 4.01 10.24 4.74
N ARG A 114 4.39 9.90 3.50
CA ARG A 114 3.57 10.11 2.31
C ARG A 114 3.70 8.93 1.35
N ILE A 115 2.57 8.47 0.84
CA ILE A 115 2.51 7.63 -0.36
C ILE A 115 2.33 8.56 -1.56
N ASP A 116 3.16 8.40 -2.59
CA ASP A 116 3.10 9.24 -3.79
C ASP A 116 1.80 9.02 -4.57
N PRO A 117 1.34 10.00 -5.37
CA PRO A 117 0.21 9.83 -6.25
C PRO A 117 0.38 8.63 -7.20
N PRO A 118 -0.69 7.90 -7.54
CA PRO A 118 -0.57 6.72 -8.36
C PRO A 118 -0.29 7.05 -9.83
N VAL A 119 0.45 6.17 -10.50
CA VAL A 119 0.35 6.00 -11.94
C VAL A 119 -0.67 4.91 -12.24
N VAL A 120 -1.51 5.13 -13.25
CA VAL A 120 -2.64 4.26 -13.59
C VAL A 120 -2.50 3.75 -15.03
N GLY A 121 -2.81 2.48 -15.25
CA GLY A 121 -2.69 1.90 -16.56
C GLY A 121 -2.95 0.40 -16.61
N LYS A 122 -2.50 -0.25 -17.68
CA LYS A 122 -2.77 -1.67 -17.92
C LYS A 122 -1.66 -2.32 -18.74
N PHE A 123 -1.68 -3.64 -18.74
CA PHE A 123 -0.85 -4.45 -19.63
C PHE A 123 -1.47 -4.60 -21.02
N SER A 124 -0.59 -4.79 -22.01
CA SER A 124 -0.91 -5.15 -23.39
C SER A 124 0.16 -6.13 -23.88
N ARG A 125 -0.19 -7.40 -24.07
CA ARG A 125 0.73 -8.49 -24.47
C ARG A 125 2.01 -8.51 -23.59
N ASP A 126 3.14 -8.06 -24.16
CA ASP A 126 4.47 -8.15 -23.56
C ASP A 126 4.92 -6.90 -22.80
N SER A 127 4.01 -5.94 -22.58
CA SER A 127 4.32 -4.67 -21.94
C SER A 127 3.18 -4.12 -21.09
N GLY A 128 3.51 -3.24 -20.16
CA GLY A 128 2.55 -2.47 -19.37
C GLY A 128 2.88 -0.98 -19.42
N THR A 129 1.88 -0.12 -19.52
CA THR A 129 2.06 1.34 -19.51
C THR A 129 1.13 1.97 -18.48
N PHE A 130 1.70 2.81 -17.62
CA PHE A 130 1.02 3.47 -16.51
C PHE A 130 1.41 4.93 -16.49
N VAL A 131 0.44 5.82 -16.34
CA VAL A 131 0.64 7.28 -16.42
C VAL A 131 -0.01 7.95 -15.22
N GLY A 132 0.63 8.97 -14.69
CA GLY A 132 0.11 9.78 -13.60
C GLY A 132 0.61 11.23 -13.67
N ARG A 133 0.03 12.09 -12.86
CA ARG A 133 0.47 13.48 -12.70
C ARG A 133 1.16 13.62 -11.37
N ASP A 134 2.29 14.31 -11.36
CA ASP A 134 3.10 14.57 -10.17
C ASP A 134 3.81 15.92 -10.31
N GLU A 135 4.66 16.22 -9.38
CA GLU A 135 5.51 17.41 -9.35
C GLU A 135 6.98 17.00 -9.20
N PHE A 136 7.85 17.58 -10.00
CA PHE A 136 9.29 17.41 -9.88
C PHE A 136 9.98 18.76 -9.67
N LYS A 137 10.60 18.97 -8.50
CA LYS A 137 11.27 20.23 -8.11
C LYS A 137 10.37 21.47 -8.30
N GLY A 138 9.12 21.39 -7.85
CA GLY A 138 8.14 22.47 -7.97
C GLY A 138 7.52 22.64 -9.36
N ARG A 139 7.85 21.77 -10.30
CA ARG A 139 7.34 21.81 -11.68
C ARG A 139 6.35 20.68 -11.92
N PRO A 140 5.11 20.97 -12.35
CA PRO A 140 4.15 19.91 -12.74
C PRO A 140 4.72 19.05 -13.86
N ILE A 141 4.54 17.74 -13.73
CA ILE A 141 4.96 16.75 -14.73
C ILE A 141 3.85 15.72 -14.97
N VAL A 142 3.89 15.12 -16.13
CA VAL A 142 3.28 13.81 -16.37
C VAL A 142 4.38 12.76 -16.22
N MET A 143 4.13 11.75 -15.40
CA MET A 143 5.03 10.62 -15.17
C MET A 143 4.50 9.39 -15.88
N ARG A 144 5.38 8.64 -16.54
CA ARG A 144 5.05 7.38 -17.20
C ARG A 144 5.98 6.29 -16.72
N PHE A 145 5.40 5.15 -16.31
CA PHE A 145 6.09 3.88 -16.10
C PHE A 145 5.78 2.94 -17.25
N ARG A 146 6.79 2.23 -17.74
CA ARG A 146 6.63 1.17 -18.72
C ARG A 146 7.35 -0.08 -18.24
N TRP A 147 6.64 -1.19 -18.25
CA TRP A 147 7.23 -2.52 -18.16
C TRP A 147 7.36 -3.08 -19.57
N LEU A 148 8.52 -3.60 -19.89
CA LEU A 148 8.88 -4.08 -21.21
C LEU A 148 9.46 -5.48 -21.08
N ASP A 149 9.31 -6.30 -22.14
CA ASP A 149 9.87 -7.64 -22.22
C ASP A 149 9.49 -8.53 -21.03
N ILE A 150 8.24 -8.40 -20.53
CA ILE A 150 7.78 -8.99 -19.26
C ILE A 150 7.83 -10.53 -19.25
N HIS A 151 7.85 -11.16 -20.42
CA HIS A 151 7.98 -12.63 -20.57
C HIS A 151 9.40 -13.07 -20.86
N SER A 152 10.36 -12.14 -20.95
CA SER A 152 11.77 -12.46 -21.15
C SER A 152 12.46 -12.88 -19.84
N PRO A 153 13.63 -13.52 -19.89
CA PRO A 153 14.45 -13.80 -18.72
C PRO A 153 14.96 -12.52 -18.00
N ARG A 154 14.91 -11.38 -18.68
CA ARG A 154 15.37 -10.09 -18.18
C ARG A 154 14.33 -9.00 -18.47
N PRO A 155 13.17 -9.03 -17.80
CA PRO A 155 12.20 -7.96 -17.93
C PRO A 155 12.83 -6.63 -17.51
N ASN A 156 12.33 -5.54 -18.10
CA ASN A 156 12.86 -4.23 -17.77
C ASN A 156 11.72 -3.22 -17.53
N TRP A 157 12.06 -2.17 -16.82
CA TRP A 157 11.16 -1.09 -16.49
C TRP A 157 11.83 0.26 -16.79
N GLU A 158 11.04 1.21 -17.26
CA GLU A 158 11.50 2.58 -17.43
C GLU A 158 10.52 3.60 -16.87
N GLN A 159 11.08 4.69 -16.35
CA GLN A 159 10.39 5.90 -15.98
C GLN A 159 10.71 7.01 -16.98
N ALA A 160 9.69 7.74 -17.37
CA ALA A 160 9.86 8.95 -18.17
C ALA A 160 9.02 10.10 -17.59
N PHE A 161 9.55 11.32 -17.74
CA PHE A 161 8.85 12.56 -17.40
C PHE A 161 8.51 13.34 -18.67
N SER A 162 7.36 14.01 -18.63
CA SER A 162 6.94 14.98 -19.63
C SER A 162 6.55 16.28 -18.94
N THR A 163 6.92 17.41 -19.56
CA THR A 163 6.56 18.75 -19.10
C THR A 163 5.59 19.46 -20.04
N ASP A 164 5.14 18.77 -21.09
CA ASP A 164 4.26 19.23 -22.16
C ASP A 164 3.04 18.32 -22.33
N ASP A 165 2.53 17.80 -21.22
CA ASP A 165 1.33 16.99 -21.12
C ASP A 165 1.39 15.67 -21.94
N GLY A 166 2.59 15.11 -22.09
CA GLY A 166 2.81 13.84 -22.77
C GLY A 166 3.16 13.94 -24.24
N ALA A 167 3.36 15.14 -24.79
CA ALA A 167 3.78 15.31 -26.19
C ALA A 167 5.22 14.84 -26.40
N THR A 168 6.12 15.16 -25.47
CA THR A 168 7.50 14.65 -25.45
C THR A 168 7.85 14.01 -24.11
N TRP A 169 8.84 13.10 -24.11
CA TRP A 169 9.20 12.31 -22.96
C TRP A 169 10.71 12.22 -22.79
N GLU A 170 11.19 12.56 -21.58
CA GLU A 170 12.53 12.24 -21.14
C GLU A 170 12.51 10.92 -20.35
N VAL A 171 13.09 9.84 -20.92
CA VAL A 171 13.34 8.61 -20.17
C VAL A 171 14.50 8.88 -19.21
N ASN A 172 14.28 8.80 -17.91
CA ASN A 172 15.23 9.24 -16.91
C ASN A 172 15.60 8.17 -15.86
N TRP A 173 14.97 6.99 -15.90
CA TRP A 173 15.33 5.86 -15.09
C TRP A 173 14.98 4.55 -15.81
N ARG A 174 15.89 3.58 -15.78
CA ARG A 174 15.70 2.22 -16.31
C ARG A 174 16.15 1.20 -15.28
N ASN A 175 15.38 0.12 -15.15
CA ASN A 175 15.69 -1.02 -14.30
C ASN A 175 15.70 -2.29 -15.14
N TYR A 176 16.69 -3.14 -14.88
CA TYR A 176 16.83 -4.46 -15.51
C TYR A 176 16.82 -5.51 -14.43
N PHE A 177 15.96 -6.50 -14.56
CA PHE A 177 15.70 -7.48 -13.52
C PHE A 177 16.34 -8.83 -13.85
N THR A 178 17.04 -9.41 -12.88
CA THR A 178 17.55 -10.79 -12.95
C THR A 178 16.96 -11.57 -11.78
N ARG A 179 16.18 -12.62 -12.08
CA ARG A 179 15.50 -13.41 -11.05
C ARG A 179 16.51 -14.21 -10.23
N THR A 180 16.43 -14.08 -8.90
CA THR A 180 17.25 -14.85 -7.94
C THR A 180 16.44 -15.96 -7.27
N SER A 181 15.11 -15.80 -7.14
CA SER A 181 14.21 -16.83 -6.62
C SER A 181 12.81 -16.66 -7.18
N ALA A 182 12.15 -17.75 -7.55
CA ALA A 182 10.73 -17.74 -7.92
C ALA A 182 9.79 -17.64 -6.70
N LYS A 183 10.28 -18.10 -5.51
CA LYS A 183 9.54 -17.97 -4.24
C LYS A 183 10.01 -16.71 -3.54
N PRO A 184 9.12 -15.73 -3.31
CA PRO A 184 9.50 -14.48 -2.67
C PRO A 184 9.84 -14.70 -1.20
N ALA A 185 10.94 -14.09 -0.76
CA ALA A 185 11.39 -14.06 0.62
C ALA A 185 11.70 -12.61 1.03
N PRO A 186 11.51 -12.25 2.31
CA PRO A 186 11.81 -10.91 2.81
C PRO A 186 13.26 -10.51 2.54
N LEU A 187 13.45 -9.24 2.20
CA LEU A 187 14.78 -8.63 2.11
C LEU A 187 15.38 -8.43 3.52
N PRO A 188 16.72 -8.31 3.63
CA PRO A 188 17.39 -8.18 4.92
C PRO A 188 16.83 -7.04 5.77
N ARG A 189 16.66 -7.29 7.07
CA ARG A 189 16.25 -6.30 8.05
C ARG A 189 17.40 -5.31 8.31
N ILE A 190 17.06 -4.05 8.55
CA ILE A 190 17.99 -3.04 9.07
C ILE A 190 18.02 -3.19 10.60
N GLU A 191 19.21 -3.24 11.18
CA GLU A 191 19.38 -3.54 12.62
C GLU A 191 18.67 -2.52 13.53
N SER A 192 18.72 -1.24 13.17
CA SER A 192 18.08 -0.15 13.92
C SER A 192 16.57 -0.03 13.75
N ALA A 193 15.94 -0.90 12.94
CA ALA A 193 14.50 -0.85 12.72
C ALA A 193 13.71 -1.19 13.99
N PRO A 194 12.61 -0.45 14.28
CA PRO A 194 11.79 -0.70 15.45
C PRO A 194 11.13 -2.08 15.41
N ARG A 195 10.86 -2.65 16.57
CA ARG A 195 10.29 -4.01 16.72
C ARG A 195 8.82 -4.03 17.12
N ASP A 196 8.19 -2.88 17.19
CA ASP A 196 6.82 -2.71 17.67
C ASP A 196 5.79 -3.59 16.97
N TRP A 197 6.03 -3.93 15.69
CA TRP A 197 5.14 -4.76 14.89
C TRP A 197 5.65 -6.19 14.66
N ASP A 198 6.75 -6.59 15.29
CA ASP A 198 7.31 -7.93 15.07
C ASP A 198 6.33 -9.03 15.49
N PHE A 199 5.51 -8.78 16.54
CA PHE A 199 4.48 -9.71 16.98
C PHE A 199 3.48 -10.05 15.87
N LEU A 200 3.22 -9.11 14.94
CA LEU A 200 2.18 -9.29 13.94
C LEU A 200 2.67 -10.06 12.68
N ILE A 201 3.98 -10.17 12.46
CA ILE A 201 4.53 -10.84 11.28
C ILE A 201 4.15 -12.33 11.28
N GLY A 202 3.63 -12.82 10.13
CA GLY A 202 3.15 -14.19 9.95
C GLY A 202 1.68 -14.28 9.57
N HIS A 203 1.05 -15.43 9.89
CA HIS A 203 -0.32 -15.75 9.48
C HIS A 203 -1.26 -15.76 10.68
N TRP A 204 -2.45 -15.18 10.49
CA TRP A 204 -3.43 -15.02 11.56
C TRP A 204 -4.82 -15.39 11.11
N GLN A 205 -5.57 -16.05 12.01
CA GLN A 205 -7.02 -16.15 11.96
C GLN A 205 -7.59 -15.03 12.84
N VAL A 206 -8.64 -14.38 12.39
CA VAL A 206 -9.21 -13.23 13.08
C VAL A 206 -10.72 -13.35 13.20
N ARG A 207 -11.21 -13.14 14.40
CA ARG A 207 -12.65 -13.02 14.69
C ARG A 207 -13.01 -11.57 14.84
N ASN A 208 -13.90 -11.07 14.00
CA ASN A 208 -14.33 -9.67 13.97
C ASN A 208 -15.72 -9.49 14.57
N ARG A 209 -15.92 -8.33 15.19
CA ARG A 209 -17.22 -7.77 15.53
C ARG A 209 -17.25 -6.33 15.06
N ARG A 210 -18.19 -5.97 14.21
CA ARG A 210 -18.31 -4.62 13.64
C ARG A 210 -19.75 -4.11 13.81
N LEU A 211 -19.93 -2.88 14.31
CA LEU A 211 -21.24 -2.24 14.39
C LEU A 211 -21.88 -2.16 13.00
N LYS A 212 -23.13 -2.55 12.90
CA LYS A 212 -23.92 -2.41 11.66
C LYS A 212 -24.07 -0.95 11.25
N GLN A 213 -24.17 -0.06 12.24
CA GLN A 213 -24.27 1.36 12.04
C GLN A 213 -23.56 2.11 13.18
N ARG A 214 -22.66 3.02 12.83
CA ARG A 214 -21.95 3.88 13.78
C ARG A 214 -22.87 4.95 14.32
N PHE A 215 -22.62 5.38 15.55
CA PHE A 215 -23.28 6.51 16.20
C PHE A 215 -24.81 6.41 16.29
N THR A 216 -25.31 5.17 16.34
CA THR A 216 -26.73 4.87 16.50
C THR A 216 -26.93 4.05 17.76
N SER A 217 -27.84 4.48 18.65
CA SER A 217 -28.19 3.73 19.84
C SER A 217 -28.75 2.35 19.44
N ASN A 218 -28.27 1.30 20.10
CA ASN A 218 -28.68 -0.10 19.86
C ASN A 218 -28.38 -0.66 18.46
N ALA A 219 -27.38 -0.13 17.76
CA ALA A 219 -26.89 -0.76 16.55
C ALA A 219 -26.40 -2.18 16.87
N GLY A 220 -26.94 -3.18 16.16
CA GLY A 220 -26.47 -4.55 16.27
C GLY A 220 -25.04 -4.70 15.75
N TRP A 221 -24.43 -5.84 16.05
CA TRP A 221 -23.09 -6.18 15.58
C TRP A 221 -23.15 -7.27 14.52
N ASP A 222 -22.35 -7.12 13.48
CA ASP A 222 -21.99 -8.19 12.58
C ASP A 222 -20.77 -8.93 13.12
N GLU A 223 -20.81 -10.25 13.07
CA GLU A 223 -19.66 -11.11 13.41
C GLU A 223 -19.21 -11.85 12.17
N PHE A 224 -17.91 -11.88 11.92
CA PHE A 224 -17.32 -12.52 10.75
C PHE A 224 -15.83 -12.79 10.95
N ASP A 225 -15.31 -13.69 10.13
CA ASP A 225 -13.90 -14.05 10.18
C ASP A 225 -13.11 -13.39 9.07
N ASN A 226 -11.81 -13.21 9.28
CA ASN A 226 -10.85 -12.95 8.23
C ASN A 226 -9.52 -13.65 8.49
N THR A 227 -8.71 -13.74 7.46
CA THR A 227 -7.30 -14.14 7.57
C THR A 227 -6.41 -12.95 7.27
N ILE A 228 -5.25 -12.91 7.95
CA ILE A 228 -4.23 -11.91 7.70
C ILE A 228 -2.90 -12.60 7.44
N THR A 229 -2.18 -12.15 6.41
CA THR A 229 -0.77 -12.46 6.22
C THR A 229 0.02 -11.17 6.34
N ASN A 230 0.81 -11.03 7.41
CA ASN A 230 1.67 -9.86 7.62
C ASN A 230 3.11 -10.15 7.23
N ARG A 231 3.71 -9.18 6.54
CA ARG A 231 5.11 -9.21 6.09
C ARG A 231 5.83 -7.94 6.52
N SER A 232 7.06 -8.12 6.98
CA SER A 232 7.98 -7.00 7.19
C SER A 232 8.47 -6.49 5.84
N VAL A 233 8.52 -5.17 5.68
CA VAL A 233 9.00 -4.46 4.50
C VAL A 233 9.83 -3.24 4.94
N LEU A 234 10.43 -2.53 3.98
CA LEU A 234 11.26 -1.35 4.25
C LEU A 234 12.41 -1.66 5.24
N GLY A 235 12.93 -2.89 5.21
CA GLY A 235 13.97 -3.32 6.14
C GLY A 235 13.54 -3.38 7.60
N GLY A 236 12.26 -3.51 7.90
CA GLY A 236 11.68 -3.50 9.24
C GLY A 236 11.10 -2.15 9.68
N PHE A 237 11.33 -1.09 8.92
CA PHE A 237 10.67 0.21 9.14
C PHE A 237 9.22 0.24 8.61
N GLY A 238 8.71 -0.88 8.13
CA GLY A 238 7.33 -1.03 7.69
C GLY A 238 6.85 -2.46 7.75
N ASN A 239 5.54 -2.62 7.65
CA ASN A 239 4.91 -3.92 7.40
C ASN A 239 3.66 -3.77 6.55
N VAL A 240 3.26 -4.86 5.90
CA VAL A 240 2.02 -4.94 5.14
C VAL A 240 1.21 -6.13 5.63
N GLY A 241 -0.05 -5.87 5.99
CA GLY A 241 -1.03 -6.89 6.33
C GLY A 241 -2.00 -7.09 5.18
N ASP A 242 -1.94 -8.25 4.54
CA ASP A 242 -2.88 -8.68 3.50
C ASP A 242 -4.05 -9.40 4.15
N ASN A 243 -5.25 -8.84 4.02
CA ASN A 243 -6.47 -9.27 4.69
C ASN A 243 -7.48 -9.84 3.69
N VAL A 244 -8.08 -10.99 4.04
CA VAL A 244 -9.21 -11.57 3.30
C VAL A 244 -10.39 -11.73 4.27
N PHE A 245 -11.42 -10.90 4.09
CA PHE A 245 -12.61 -10.84 4.95
C PHE A 245 -13.73 -11.67 4.38
N HIS A 246 -14.43 -12.40 5.26
CA HIS A 246 -15.66 -13.14 4.99
C HIS A 246 -16.84 -12.47 5.69
N ALA A 247 -17.11 -11.22 5.34
CA ALA A 247 -18.12 -10.39 6.00
C ALA A 247 -19.56 -10.72 5.51
N PRO A 248 -20.58 -10.46 6.35
CA PRO A 248 -21.96 -10.42 5.88
C PRO A 248 -22.10 -9.46 4.69
N GLY A 249 -22.75 -9.92 3.63
CA GLY A 249 -22.91 -9.15 2.40
C GLY A 249 -21.81 -9.37 1.35
N GLY A 250 -20.80 -10.22 1.64
CA GLY A 250 -19.80 -10.66 0.67
C GLY A 250 -18.37 -10.58 1.18
N SER A 251 -17.50 -11.39 0.59
CA SER A 251 -16.05 -11.36 0.86
C SER A 251 -15.40 -10.18 0.18
N TYR A 252 -14.37 -9.62 0.81
CA TYR A 252 -13.53 -8.58 0.23
C TYR A 252 -12.10 -8.68 0.78
N CYS A 253 -11.18 -8.03 0.14
CA CYS A 253 -9.78 -7.97 0.54
C CYS A 253 -9.37 -6.55 0.91
N GLY A 254 -8.25 -6.42 1.62
CA GLY A 254 -7.66 -5.12 1.87
C GLY A 254 -6.25 -5.22 2.43
N MET A 255 -5.48 -4.17 2.25
CA MET A 255 -4.11 -4.08 2.77
C MET A 255 -3.99 -2.99 3.83
N SER A 256 -3.44 -3.36 4.98
CA SER A 256 -2.86 -2.39 5.93
C SER A 256 -1.41 -2.16 5.51
N ILE A 257 -1.05 -0.93 5.25
CA ILE A 257 0.32 -0.53 4.89
C ILE A 257 0.83 0.33 6.03
N ARG A 258 1.98 -0.03 6.62
CA ARG A 258 2.53 0.71 7.76
C ARG A 258 3.97 1.10 7.49
N ALA A 259 4.32 2.32 7.91
CA ALA A 259 5.70 2.80 7.88
C ALA A 259 6.00 3.60 9.14
N PHE A 260 7.24 3.50 9.62
CA PHE A 260 7.75 4.25 10.75
C PHE A 260 8.45 5.51 10.27
N ASP A 261 8.11 6.63 10.88
CA ASP A 261 8.79 7.90 10.69
C ASP A 261 9.84 8.10 11.80
N PRO A 262 11.14 7.97 11.50
CA PRO A 262 12.19 8.15 12.49
C PRO A 262 12.28 9.58 13.06
N ALA A 263 11.82 10.58 12.30
CA ALA A 263 11.90 11.99 12.71
C ALA A 263 10.90 12.31 13.83
N THR A 264 9.69 11.76 13.75
CA THR A 264 8.65 11.94 14.77
C THR A 264 8.54 10.76 15.72
N ARG A 265 9.23 9.64 15.44
CA ARG A 265 9.15 8.35 16.14
C ARG A 265 7.72 7.79 16.17
N GLN A 266 6.94 8.04 15.10
CA GLN A 266 5.56 7.59 14.96
C GLN A 266 5.42 6.57 13.84
N TRP A 267 4.47 5.69 13.99
CA TRP A 267 3.96 4.84 12.94
C TRP A 267 2.82 5.52 12.21
N LEU A 268 2.83 5.38 10.89
CA LEU A 268 1.70 5.70 10.03
C LEU A 268 1.09 4.39 9.55
N SER A 269 -0.23 4.34 9.47
CA SER A 269 -0.96 3.17 8.95
C SER A 269 -2.02 3.63 7.96
N TRP A 270 -1.88 3.19 6.72
CA TRP A 270 -2.82 3.41 5.63
C TRP A 270 -3.67 2.17 5.40
N TRP A 271 -4.80 2.36 4.74
CA TRP A 271 -5.69 1.29 4.33
C TRP A 271 -5.99 1.38 2.84
N LEU A 272 -5.84 0.27 2.13
CA LEU A 272 -6.27 0.08 0.74
C LEU A 272 -7.34 -1.01 0.71
N ASP A 273 -8.53 -0.68 0.22
CA ASP A 273 -9.70 -1.57 0.19
C ASP A 273 -9.97 -2.04 -1.23
N SER A 274 -10.16 -3.35 -1.44
CA SER A 274 -10.47 -3.92 -2.77
C SER A 274 -11.81 -3.45 -3.33
N ARG A 275 -12.67 -2.88 -2.49
CA ARG A 275 -13.95 -2.28 -2.90
C ARG A 275 -13.80 -0.85 -3.41
N ASN A 276 -12.65 -0.20 -3.11
CA ASN A 276 -12.24 1.09 -3.62
C ASN A 276 -10.73 1.07 -3.96
N PRO A 277 -10.33 0.26 -4.95
CA PRO A 277 -8.92 -0.09 -5.18
C PRO A 277 -8.10 1.02 -5.83
N SER A 278 -8.72 2.10 -6.25
CA SER A 278 -8.05 3.26 -6.85
C SER A 278 -7.61 4.31 -5.83
N THR A 279 -7.88 4.10 -4.53
CA THR A 279 -7.62 5.08 -3.48
C THR A 279 -7.05 4.43 -2.23
N ILE A 280 -5.94 4.96 -1.72
CA ILE A 280 -5.42 4.65 -0.40
C ILE A 280 -5.96 5.69 0.58
N ALA A 281 -6.61 5.24 1.66
CA ALA A 281 -7.16 6.13 2.68
C ALA A 281 -6.06 6.92 3.41
N PRO A 282 -6.32 8.14 3.88
CA PRO A 282 -5.38 8.89 4.72
C PRO A 282 -4.91 8.07 5.93
N PRO A 283 -3.67 8.26 6.42
CA PRO A 283 -3.14 7.44 7.49
C PRO A 283 -3.67 7.85 8.85
N VAL A 284 -3.82 6.86 9.74
CA VAL A 284 -3.77 7.08 11.17
C VAL A 284 -2.33 7.09 11.65
N ARG A 285 -1.99 7.88 12.69
CA ARG A 285 -0.63 8.08 13.21
C ARG A 285 -0.59 7.82 14.71
N GLY A 286 0.51 7.30 15.19
CA GLY A 286 0.73 7.11 16.61
C GLY A 286 1.91 6.22 16.94
N GLU A 287 1.92 5.70 18.14
CA GLU A 287 3.06 4.97 18.73
C GLU A 287 2.61 3.78 19.55
N PHE A 288 3.58 2.94 19.91
CA PHE A 288 3.42 1.92 20.94
C PHE A 288 3.96 2.45 22.27
N LYS A 289 3.18 2.25 23.32
CA LYS A 289 3.55 2.54 24.69
C LYS A 289 2.96 1.47 25.61
N ASP A 290 3.76 0.93 26.52
CA ASP A 290 3.34 -0.08 27.51
C ASP A 290 2.59 -1.27 26.86
N ASP A 291 3.16 -1.86 25.79
CA ASP A 291 2.60 -2.96 24.99
C ASP A 291 1.25 -2.66 24.33
N MET A 292 0.89 -1.38 24.21
CA MET A 292 -0.31 -0.93 23.53
C MET A 292 0.03 0.02 22.39
N GLY A 293 -0.40 -0.32 21.18
CA GLY A 293 -0.29 0.56 19.99
C GLY A 293 -1.54 1.43 19.86
N THR A 294 -1.40 2.74 19.80
CA THR A 294 -2.51 3.67 19.59
C THR A 294 -2.20 4.62 18.45
N LEU A 295 -3.02 4.56 17.41
CA LEU A 295 -2.91 5.43 16.24
C LEU A 295 -4.24 6.17 16.04
N VAL A 296 -4.18 7.48 15.75
CA VAL A 296 -5.34 8.35 15.55
C VAL A 296 -5.21 9.09 14.22
N GLY A 297 -6.33 9.34 13.58
CA GLY A 297 -6.39 10.12 12.34
C GLY A 297 -7.72 10.80 12.15
N ASP A 298 -7.79 11.59 11.10
CA ASP A 298 -9.01 12.24 10.65
C ASP A 298 -9.75 11.36 9.64
N ASP A 299 -11.07 11.38 9.69
CA ASP A 299 -11.95 10.69 8.75
C ASP A 299 -13.23 11.53 8.55
N VAL A 300 -14.09 11.11 7.66
CA VAL A 300 -15.38 11.73 7.38
C VAL A 300 -16.50 10.70 7.51
N PHE A 301 -17.51 11.01 8.29
CA PHE A 301 -18.70 10.18 8.43
C PHE A 301 -19.94 11.02 8.07
N GLU A 302 -20.70 10.58 7.06
CA GLU A 302 -21.89 11.30 6.55
C GLU A 302 -21.61 12.79 6.24
N GLY A 303 -20.45 13.06 5.61
CA GLY A 303 -20.03 14.40 5.24
C GLY A 303 -19.52 15.27 6.40
N ARG A 304 -19.42 14.72 7.62
CA ARG A 304 -18.93 15.44 8.79
C ARG A 304 -17.55 14.93 9.21
N PRO A 305 -16.63 15.81 9.59
CA PRO A 305 -15.32 15.39 10.08
C PRO A 305 -15.48 14.64 11.42
N ILE A 306 -14.74 13.54 11.55
CA ILE A 306 -14.62 12.73 12.76
C ILE A 306 -13.16 12.39 13.03
N LYS A 307 -12.87 11.93 14.25
CA LYS A 307 -11.61 11.25 14.54
C LYS A 307 -11.82 9.73 14.53
N VAL A 308 -10.80 9.01 14.07
CA VAL A 308 -10.74 7.55 14.14
C VAL A 308 -9.50 7.14 14.92
N ARG A 309 -9.66 6.19 15.85
CA ARG A 309 -8.58 5.59 16.63
C ARG A 309 -8.49 4.11 16.31
N SER A 310 -7.29 3.66 16.02
CA SER A 310 -6.88 2.26 15.87
C SER A 310 -6.03 1.89 17.08
N GLN A 311 -6.40 0.86 17.83
CA GLN A 311 -5.72 0.45 19.04
C GLN A 311 -5.37 -1.04 18.99
N TRP A 312 -4.13 -1.37 19.39
CA TRP A 312 -3.61 -2.72 19.54
C TRP A 312 -3.31 -3.01 20.99
N SER A 313 -3.78 -4.12 21.52
CA SER A 313 -3.64 -4.51 22.91
C SER A 313 -3.62 -6.03 23.05
N ARG A 314 -3.42 -6.52 24.28
CA ARG A 314 -3.39 -7.96 24.61
C ARG A 314 -2.41 -8.72 23.72
N ILE A 315 -1.27 -8.10 23.44
CA ILE A 315 -0.25 -8.63 22.54
C ILE A 315 0.51 -9.76 23.23
N THR A 316 0.51 -10.93 22.60
CA THR A 316 1.29 -12.10 22.98
C THR A 316 1.94 -12.71 21.73
N PRO A 317 2.82 -13.70 21.86
CA PRO A 317 3.36 -14.40 20.68
C PRO A 317 2.30 -15.07 19.79
N THR A 318 1.13 -15.43 20.35
CA THR A 318 0.09 -16.20 19.66
C THR A 318 -1.26 -15.49 19.55
N SER A 319 -1.44 -14.33 20.19
CA SER A 319 -2.68 -13.57 20.15
C SER A 319 -2.45 -12.07 20.17
N ALA A 320 -3.43 -11.33 19.66
CA ALA A 320 -3.51 -9.88 19.78
C ALA A 320 -4.96 -9.43 19.64
N ARG A 321 -5.26 -8.24 20.12
CA ARG A 321 -6.55 -7.59 19.91
C ARG A 321 -6.37 -6.25 19.23
N TRP A 322 -7.18 -6.01 18.21
CA TRP A 322 -7.31 -4.72 17.55
C TRP A 322 -8.71 -4.14 17.75
N GLU A 323 -8.78 -2.83 17.94
CA GLU A 323 -10.03 -2.10 18.09
C GLU A 323 -10.00 -0.82 17.25
N GLN A 324 -11.13 -0.51 16.61
CA GLN A 324 -11.37 0.78 16.01
C GLN A 324 -12.47 1.51 16.78
N ALA A 325 -12.24 2.76 17.06
CA ALA A 325 -13.25 3.64 17.63
C ALA A 325 -13.34 4.95 16.84
N ALA A 326 -14.52 5.54 16.81
CA ALA A 326 -14.77 6.82 16.16
C ALA A 326 -15.28 7.86 17.17
N SER A 327 -14.96 9.14 16.92
CA SER A 327 -15.34 10.27 17.77
C SER A 327 -15.90 11.40 16.93
N LYS A 328 -17.03 11.97 17.36
CA LYS A 328 -17.67 13.14 16.74
C LYS A 328 -17.30 14.47 17.43
N ASP A 329 -16.60 14.41 18.55
CA ASP A 329 -16.30 15.55 19.43
C ASP A 329 -14.79 15.84 19.56
N GLY A 330 -14.05 15.52 18.51
CA GLY A 330 -12.61 15.78 18.45
C GLY A 330 -11.74 14.84 19.28
N GLY A 331 -12.28 13.72 19.74
CA GLY A 331 -11.55 12.72 20.54
C GLY A 331 -11.82 12.79 22.05
N VAL A 332 -12.82 13.53 22.47
CA VAL A 332 -13.24 13.60 23.89
C VAL A 332 -13.97 12.31 24.28
N SER A 333 -14.94 11.87 23.47
CA SER A 333 -15.61 10.58 23.63
C SER A 333 -15.39 9.68 22.41
N TRP A 334 -15.45 8.36 22.62
CA TRP A 334 -15.15 7.37 21.60
C TRP A 334 -16.20 6.25 21.60
N GLU A 335 -16.75 5.98 20.43
CA GLU A 335 -17.57 4.79 20.17
C GLU A 335 -16.70 3.71 19.53
N THR A 336 -16.48 2.60 20.24
CA THR A 336 -15.85 1.41 19.65
C THR A 336 -16.82 0.82 18.62
N ASN A 337 -16.40 0.77 17.37
CA ASN A 337 -17.25 0.36 16.26
C ASN A 337 -16.75 -0.89 15.52
N TRP A 338 -15.53 -1.35 15.80
CA TRP A 338 -14.98 -2.60 15.24
C TRP A 338 -13.95 -3.17 16.21
N THR A 339 -14.05 -4.46 16.48
CA THR A 339 -13.06 -5.21 17.25
C THR A 339 -12.63 -6.44 16.47
N ALA A 340 -11.38 -6.82 16.63
CA ALA A 340 -10.80 -8.00 16.01
C ALA A 340 -9.90 -8.73 17.02
N ASP A 341 -10.21 -9.99 17.26
CA ASP A 341 -9.39 -10.87 18.07
C ASP A 341 -8.58 -11.78 17.15
N LEU A 342 -7.24 -11.68 17.24
CA LEU A 342 -6.31 -12.38 16.39
C LEU A 342 -5.74 -13.60 17.09
N THR A 343 -5.66 -14.72 16.39
CA THR A 343 -4.97 -15.95 16.81
C THR A 343 -3.99 -16.35 15.73
N ARG A 344 -2.72 -16.58 16.14
CA ARG A 344 -1.67 -16.97 15.18
C ARG A 344 -1.95 -18.37 14.64
N LYS A 345 -1.84 -18.53 13.32
CA LYS A 345 -1.83 -19.86 12.69
C LYS A 345 -0.44 -20.49 12.85
N ALA A 346 -0.46 -21.76 13.22
CA ALA A 346 0.75 -22.57 13.29
C ALA A 346 1.42 -22.72 11.91
#